data_b1ce305fc3495b70bf2c49d1ad44b6d6
#
_entry.id   b1ce305fc3495b70bf2c49d1ad44b6d6
#
_cell.length_a   1.000
_cell.length_b   1.000
_cell.length_c   1.000
_cell.angle_alpha   90.00
_cell.angle_beta   90.00
_cell.angle_gamma   90.00
#
_symmetry.space_group_name_H-M   'P 1'
#
loop_
_entity.id
_entity.type
_entity.pdbx_description
1 polymer ?
#
loop_
_entity_poly.entity_id
_entity_poly.type
_entity_poly.pdbx_seq_one_letter_code
_entity_poly.pdbx_strand_id
1 'polypeptide(L)'
;MRLVVQVPCLDEEQTLPAVLESIPRSIPGIDEIIVLVIDDGSTDRTVEVARAHGVTHFVRHARNRGLGRSFHDGMQRALELGADILVNTDGDNQYPQERITDLVQPILAGRADIVIADRQVHLVEHFSGPKVALQKFGSRIVNKAAGTDHLPDAASGFRAYSRESLMLLNTITRFSYCMETIIQAGNKKLAIVSISVVTNAKTRESRLFSSTRQHVLKSAGAIIRAYIMYKPYVIFSAMAAVLGVLGLLPFVRSAVLQVTGNDGNHLQSLLVGTVLLVMSFMSVIVGIIGDLLRTNRALIEDGLEHTKKMRFGMLDPHADRAVELSERAIPHDGPSAYDDRALEVWAG
;
A
#
# COMPACT_ATOMS: atom_id res chain seq x y z
N MET A 1 -1.09 -2.43 -25.17
CA MET A 1 -0.76 -2.56 -23.75
C MET A 1 -1.09 -3.96 -23.26
N ARG A 2 -0.29 -4.49 -22.35
CA ARG A 2 -0.47 -5.83 -21.75
C ARG A 2 -1.05 -5.73 -20.35
N LEU A 3 -2.17 -6.40 -20.11
CA LEU A 3 -2.81 -6.54 -18.82
C LEU A 3 -2.47 -7.90 -18.22
N VAL A 4 -1.97 -7.92 -16.99
CA VAL A 4 -1.87 -9.14 -16.19
C VAL A 4 -2.96 -9.11 -15.11
N VAL A 5 -3.80 -10.13 -15.06
CA VAL A 5 -4.78 -10.35 -14.00
C VAL A 5 -4.20 -11.40 -13.06
N GLN A 6 -3.78 -10.99 -11.86
CA GLN A 6 -3.28 -11.92 -10.86
C GLN A 6 -4.37 -12.35 -9.90
N VAL A 7 -4.41 -13.65 -9.63
CA VAL A 7 -5.39 -14.30 -8.77
C VAL A 7 -4.66 -15.10 -7.70
N PRO A 8 -4.45 -14.53 -6.49
CA PRO A 8 -3.92 -15.31 -5.36
C PRO A 8 -4.96 -16.34 -4.92
N CYS A 9 -4.51 -17.59 -4.75
CA CYS A 9 -5.33 -18.74 -4.41
C CYS A 9 -4.74 -19.52 -3.24
N LEU A 10 -5.63 -20.02 -2.38
CA LEU A 10 -5.32 -21.04 -1.36
C LEU A 10 -6.54 -21.93 -1.18
N ASP A 11 -6.47 -23.17 -1.70
CA ASP A 11 -7.56 -24.16 -1.69
C ASP A 11 -8.87 -23.61 -2.32
N GLU A 12 -8.81 -23.12 -3.56
CA GLU A 12 -9.93 -22.49 -4.27
C GLU A 12 -10.49 -23.35 -5.42
N GLU A 13 -10.33 -24.67 -5.38
CA GLU A 13 -10.79 -25.57 -6.48
C GLU A 13 -12.26 -25.39 -6.85
N GLN A 14 -13.12 -24.96 -5.90
CA GLN A 14 -14.56 -24.82 -6.11
C GLN A 14 -14.96 -23.45 -6.68
N THR A 15 -14.24 -22.39 -6.37
CA THR A 15 -14.60 -21.01 -6.70
C THR A 15 -13.82 -20.46 -7.89
N LEU A 16 -12.59 -20.94 -8.07
CA LEU A 16 -11.69 -20.50 -9.13
C LEU A 16 -12.25 -20.63 -10.56
N PRO A 17 -12.99 -21.70 -10.94
CA PRO A 17 -13.60 -21.79 -12.27
C PRO A 17 -14.44 -20.56 -12.63
N ALA A 18 -15.36 -20.17 -11.74
CA ALA A 18 -16.24 -19.02 -11.96
C ALA A 18 -15.46 -17.70 -12.08
N VAL A 19 -14.37 -17.54 -11.33
CA VAL A 19 -13.47 -16.38 -11.44
C VAL A 19 -12.81 -16.35 -12.82
N LEU A 20 -12.23 -17.46 -13.26
CA LEU A 20 -11.49 -17.52 -14.53
C LEU A 20 -12.40 -17.34 -15.75
N GLU A 21 -13.62 -17.87 -15.70
CA GLU A 21 -14.61 -17.74 -16.77
C GLU A 21 -15.15 -16.31 -16.91
N SER A 22 -15.25 -15.55 -15.81
CA SER A 22 -15.78 -14.20 -15.77
C SER A 22 -14.76 -13.11 -16.05
N ILE A 23 -13.46 -13.44 -16.13
CA ILE A 23 -12.41 -12.46 -16.53
C ILE A 23 -12.66 -12.05 -18.00
N PRO A 24 -12.75 -10.75 -18.31
CA PRO A 24 -12.93 -10.26 -19.68
C PRO A 24 -11.81 -10.77 -20.60
N ARG A 25 -12.20 -11.25 -21.78
CA ARG A 25 -11.22 -11.72 -22.80
C ARG A 25 -10.72 -10.59 -23.69
N SER A 26 -11.40 -9.46 -23.72
CA SER A 26 -11.03 -8.27 -24.49
C SER A 26 -11.44 -7.03 -23.72
N ILE A 27 -10.55 -6.04 -23.68
CA ILE A 27 -10.78 -4.74 -23.03
C ILE A 27 -10.27 -3.67 -24.01
N PRO A 28 -11.05 -2.63 -24.30
CA PRO A 28 -10.60 -1.53 -25.18
C PRO A 28 -9.30 -0.89 -24.66
N GLY A 29 -8.28 -0.80 -25.53
CA GLY A 29 -6.95 -0.26 -25.19
C GLY A 29 -5.96 -1.30 -24.64
N ILE A 30 -6.36 -2.57 -24.49
CA ILE A 30 -5.52 -3.69 -24.09
C ILE A 30 -5.34 -4.64 -25.28
N ASP A 31 -4.09 -4.94 -25.64
CA ASP A 31 -3.75 -5.81 -26.75
C ASP A 31 -3.68 -7.29 -26.30
N GLU A 32 -3.28 -7.53 -25.05
CA GLU A 32 -3.10 -8.88 -24.50
C GLU A 32 -3.52 -8.93 -23.02
N ILE A 33 -4.26 -9.96 -22.67
CA ILE A 33 -4.69 -10.24 -21.29
C ILE A 33 -4.09 -11.57 -20.86
N ILE A 34 -3.25 -11.54 -19.83
CA ILE A 34 -2.60 -12.71 -19.23
C ILE A 34 -3.21 -12.96 -17.86
N VAL A 35 -3.66 -14.19 -17.59
CA VAL A 35 -4.08 -14.61 -16.26
C VAL A 35 -2.91 -15.28 -15.56
N LEU A 36 -2.57 -14.77 -14.36
CA LEU A 36 -1.50 -15.26 -13.50
C LEU A 36 -2.10 -15.78 -12.19
N VAL A 37 -2.06 -17.09 -11.96
CA VAL A 37 -2.49 -17.69 -10.70
C VAL A 37 -1.31 -17.80 -9.74
N ILE A 38 -1.50 -17.30 -8.52
CA ILE A 38 -0.52 -17.41 -7.43
C ILE A 38 -1.07 -18.44 -6.43
N ASP A 39 -0.53 -19.65 -6.49
CA ASP A 39 -0.87 -20.74 -5.58
C ASP A 39 -0.02 -20.62 -4.29
N ASP A 40 -0.65 -20.23 -3.19
CA ASP A 40 0.02 -20.06 -1.89
C ASP A 40 0.10 -21.36 -1.08
N GLY A 41 0.39 -22.47 -1.78
CA GLY A 41 0.58 -23.78 -1.17
C GLY A 41 -0.75 -24.50 -0.94
N SER A 42 -1.63 -24.50 -1.93
CA SER A 42 -2.90 -25.25 -1.90
C SER A 42 -2.65 -26.75 -1.77
N THR A 43 -3.56 -27.41 -1.06
CA THR A 43 -3.55 -28.87 -0.83
C THR A 43 -4.63 -29.59 -1.63
N ASP A 44 -5.54 -28.85 -2.26
CA ASP A 44 -6.60 -29.32 -3.14
C ASP A 44 -6.17 -29.27 -4.63
N ARG A 45 -7.12 -29.40 -5.54
CA ARG A 45 -6.87 -29.38 -7.00
C ARG A 45 -6.89 -27.99 -7.62
N THR A 46 -6.64 -26.93 -6.84
CA THR A 46 -6.65 -25.51 -7.34
C THR A 46 -5.80 -25.35 -8.61
N VAL A 47 -4.58 -25.90 -8.63
CA VAL A 47 -3.66 -25.76 -9.77
C VAL A 47 -4.13 -26.54 -11.00
N GLU A 48 -4.63 -27.76 -10.81
CA GLU A 48 -5.19 -28.57 -11.87
C GLU A 48 -6.41 -27.90 -12.50
N VAL A 49 -7.29 -27.35 -11.68
CA VAL A 49 -8.48 -26.60 -12.12
C VAL A 49 -8.06 -25.35 -12.92
N ALA A 50 -7.09 -24.59 -12.46
CA ALA A 50 -6.59 -23.43 -13.18
C ALA A 50 -6.05 -23.81 -14.58
N ARG A 51 -5.27 -24.89 -14.67
CA ARG A 51 -4.74 -25.39 -15.95
C ARG A 51 -5.85 -25.84 -16.90
N ALA A 52 -6.86 -26.55 -16.39
CA ALA A 52 -8.01 -26.97 -17.18
C ALA A 52 -8.80 -25.80 -17.79
N HIS A 53 -8.76 -24.61 -17.14
CA HIS A 53 -9.36 -23.36 -17.64
C HIS A 53 -8.37 -22.50 -18.46
N GLY A 54 -7.24 -23.08 -18.91
CA GLY A 54 -6.32 -22.43 -19.85
C GLY A 54 -5.29 -21.51 -19.21
N VAL A 55 -5.13 -21.48 -17.88
CA VAL A 55 -4.08 -20.72 -17.23
C VAL A 55 -2.72 -21.37 -17.49
N THR A 56 -1.79 -20.59 -18.04
CA THR A 56 -0.42 -21.01 -18.38
C THR A 56 0.64 -20.40 -17.47
N HIS A 57 0.31 -19.32 -16.77
CA HIS A 57 1.26 -18.61 -15.92
C HIS A 57 0.93 -18.82 -14.43
N PHE A 58 1.94 -19.28 -13.69
CA PHE A 58 1.83 -19.60 -12.27
C PHE A 58 3.00 -19.07 -11.46
N VAL A 59 2.71 -18.68 -10.22
CA VAL A 59 3.67 -18.63 -9.11
C VAL A 59 3.21 -19.67 -8.10
N ARG A 60 4.08 -20.58 -7.67
CA ARG A 60 3.73 -21.63 -6.72
C ARG A 60 4.62 -21.59 -5.48
N HIS A 61 4.00 -21.56 -4.32
CA HIS A 61 4.69 -21.69 -3.04
C HIS A 61 4.61 -23.12 -2.52
N ALA A 62 5.71 -23.65 -1.99
CA ALA A 62 5.72 -24.98 -1.39
C ALA A 62 4.87 -25.07 -0.10
N ARG A 63 4.51 -23.94 0.49
CA ARG A 63 3.68 -23.80 1.70
C ARG A 63 3.08 -22.40 1.74
N ASN A 64 2.02 -22.22 2.54
CA ASN A 64 1.40 -20.93 2.75
C ASN A 64 2.42 -19.88 3.27
N ARG A 65 2.61 -18.82 2.51
CA ARG A 65 3.49 -17.67 2.81
C ARG A 65 2.71 -16.42 3.18
N GLY A 66 1.40 -16.43 2.97
CA GLY A 66 0.45 -15.37 3.26
C GLY A 66 0.19 -14.44 2.09
N LEU A 67 -1.01 -13.83 2.08
CA LEU A 67 -1.55 -13.03 0.99
C LEU A 67 -0.61 -11.88 0.55
N GLY A 68 0.02 -11.18 1.52
CA GLY A 68 0.95 -10.10 1.19
C GLY A 68 2.19 -10.59 0.42
N ARG A 69 2.68 -11.80 0.72
CA ARG A 69 3.80 -12.38 -0.02
C ARG A 69 3.36 -12.88 -1.40
N SER A 70 2.19 -13.49 -1.48
CA SER A 70 1.61 -13.91 -2.76
C SER A 70 1.40 -12.74 -3.70
N PHE A 71 0.88 -11.61 -3.19
CA PHE A 71 0.78 -10.37 -3.96
C PHE A 71 2.14 -9.88 -4.45
N HIS A 72 3.15 -9.86 -3.58
CA HIS A 72 4.51 -9.43 -3.95
C HIS A 72 5.10 -10.30 -5.06
N ASP A 73 5.07 -11.62 -4.89
CA ASP A 73 5.68 -12.55 -5.84
C ASP A 73 4.90 -12.55 -7.18
N GLY A 74 3.57 -12.36 -7.14
CA GLY A 74 2.74 -12.15 -8.32
C GLY A 74 3.06 -10.84 -9.05
N MET A 75 3.22 -9.74 -8.32
CA MET A 75 3.65 -8.45 -8.88
C MET A 75 5.00 -8.54 -9.58
N GLN A 76 5.99 -9.21 -8.98
CA GLN A 76 7.29 -9.42 -9.61
C GLN A 76 7.14 -10.24 -10.90
N ARG A 77 6.34 -11.32 -10.86
CA ARG A 77 6.09 -12.14 -12.03
C ARG A 77 5.34 -11.39 -13.14
N ALA A 78 4.40 -10.53 -12.78
CA ALA A 78 3.71 -9.67 -13.75
C ALA A 78 4.67 -8.71 -14.46
N LEU A 79 5.62 -8.09 -13.73
CA LEU A 79 6.67 -7.26 -14.33
C LEU A 79 7.58 -8.07 -15.26
N GLU A 80 7.93 -9.33 -14.91
CA GLU A 80 8.69 -10.23 -15.77
C GLU A 80 7.93 -10.60 -17.06
N LEU A 81 6.60 -10.71 -16.97
CA LEU A 81 5.72 -10.93 -18.12
C LEU A 81 5.52 -9.65 -18.97
N GLY A 82 6.13 -8.52 -18.60
CA GLY A 82 6.01 -7.25 -19.32
C GLY A 82 4.66 -6.57 -19.12
N ALA A 83 4.05 -6.70 -17.95
CA ALA A 83 2.77 -6.04 -17.65
C ALA A 83 2.89 -4.51 -17.73
N ASP A 84 2.02 -3.86 -18.48
CA ASP A 84 1.76 -2.43 -18.44
C ASP A 84 0.78 -2.09 -17.31
N ILE A 85 -0.19 -2.99 -17.10
CA ILE A 85 -1.19 -2.88 -16.03
C ILE A 85 -1.30 -4.24 -15.33
N LEU A 86 -1.38 -4.20 -14.01
CA LEU A 86 -1.69 -5.35 -13.17
C LEU A 86 -3.05 -5.14 -12.51
N VAL A 87 -3.95 -6.10 -12.63
CA VAL A 87 -5.16 -6.17 -11.81
C VAL A 87 -5.02 -7.33 -10.82
N ASN A 88 -5.22 -7.03 -9.52
CA ASN A 88 -5.36 -8.05 -8.50
C ASN A 88 -6.83 -8.31 -8.22
N THR A 89 -7.21 -9.57 -8.19
CA THR A 89 -8.53 -10.04 -7.76
C THR A 89 -8.38 -11.27 -6.87
N ASP A 90 -9.43 -11.63 -6.11
CA ASP A 90 -9.39 -12.78 -5.23
C ASP A 90 -9.99 -14.03 -5.91
N GLY A 91 -9.52 -15.23 -5.53
CA GLY A 91 -9.95 -16.51 -6.09
C GLY A 91 -11.33 -17.01 -5.58
N ASP A 92 -11.98 -16.26 -4.68
CA ASP A 92 -13.22 -16.66 -4.00
C ASP A 92 -14.52 -16.17 -4.67
N ASN A 93 -14.40 -15.56 -5.85
CA ASN A 93 -15.52 -15.04 -6.65
C ASN A 93 -16.37 -13.95 -5.97
N GLN A 94 -15.83 -13.25 -4.94
CA GLN A 94 -16.55 -12.14 -4.31
C GLN A 94 -16.53 -10.87 -5.18
N TYR A 95 -15.54 -10.71 -6.06
CA TYR A 95 -15.45 -9.59 -6.96
C TYR A 95 -16.04 -9.90 -8.33
N PRO A 96 -16.84 -8.98 -8.92
CA PRO A 96 -17.34 -9.12 -10.27
C PRO A 96 -16.22 -8.84 -11.28
N GLN A 97 -15.69 -9.89 -11.92
CA GLN A 97 -14.51 -9.79 -12.79
C GLN A 97 -14.76 -8.94 -14.04
N GLU A 98 -15.99 -8.82 -14.50
CA GLU A 98 -16.41 -7.94 -15.60
C GLU A 98 -16.08 -6.46 -15.33
N ARG A 99 -15.98 -6.08 -14.05
CA ARG A 99 -15.60 -4.72 -13.63
C ARG A 99 -14.10 -4.45 -13.76
N ILE A 100 -13.29 -5.44 -14.14
CA ILE A 100 -11.87 -5.24 -14.49
C ILE A 100 -11.73 -4.16 -15.53
N THR A 101 -12.63 -4.12 -16.51
CA THR A 101 -12.65 -3.06 -17.54
C THR A 101 -12.71 -1.67 -16.92
N ASP A 102 -13.56 -1.44 -15.91
CA ASP A 102 -13.71 -0.15 -15.26
C ASP A 102 -12.48 0.23 -14.43
N LEU A 103 -11.83 -0.77 -13.79
CA LEU A 103 -10.60 -0.56 -13.02
C LEU A 103 -9.44 -0.11 -13.90
N VAL A 104 -9.37 -0.61 -15.13
CA VAL A 104 -8.26 -0.35 -16.04
C VAL A 104 -8.39 1.01 -16.73
N GLN A 105 -9.61 1.48 -17.01
CA GLN A 105 -9.86 2.71 -17.77
C GLN A 105 -9.21 3.98 -17.20
N PRO A 106 -9.22 4.26 -15.87
CA PRO A 106 -8.53 5.45 -15.34
C PRO A 106 -7.02 5.43 -15.58
N ILE A 107 -6.40 4.23 -15.58
CA ILE A 107 -4.96 4.06 -15.83
C ILE A 107 -4.68 4.29 -17.33
N LEU A 108 -5.48 3.69 -18.21
CA LEU A 108 -5.37 3.88 -19.66
C LEU A 108 -5.53 5.34 -20.07
N ALA A 109 -6.37 6.08 -19.34
CA ALA A 109 -6.57 7.51 -19.55
C ALA A 109 -5.48 8.40 -18.91
N GLY A 110 -4.46 7.83 -18.25
CA GLY A 110 -3.39 8.56 -17.55
C GLY A 110 -3.88 9.38 -16.35
N ARG A 111 -5.05 9.04 -15.79
CA ARG A 111 -5.67 9.75 -14.66
C ARG A 111 -5.37 9.12 -13.31
N ALA A 112 -4.86 7.90 -13.27
CA ALA A 112 -4.55 7.16 -12.06
C ALA A 112 -3.35 6.24 -12.26
N ASP A 113 -2.55 6.07 -11.20
CA ASP A 113 -1.53 5.04 -11.08
C ASP A 113 -2.07 3.80 -10.39
N ILE A 114 -3.05 3.99 -9.49
CA ILE A 114 -3.71 2.92 -8.77
C ILE A 114 -5.21 3.17 -8.75
N VAL A 115 -5.99 2.14 -9.08
CA VAL A 115 -7.45 2.18 -8.98
C VAL A 115 -7.90 1.14 -7.97
N ILE A 116 -8.74 1.56 -7.02
CA ILE A 116 -9.24 0.72 -5.93
C ILE A 116 -10.76 0.57 -6.06
N ALA A 117 -11.26 -0.67 -6.06
CA ALA A 117 -12.68 -0.92 -5.99
C ALA A 117 -13.21 -0.65 -4.58
N ASP A 118 -14.11 0.31 -4.44
CA ASP A 118 -14.91 0.52 -3.22
C ASP A 118 -16.09 -0.45 -3.22
N ARG A 119 -16.08 -1.38 -2.29
CA ARG A 119 -17.12 -2.41 -2.14
C ARG A 119 -18.43 -1.89 -1.58
N GLN A 120 -18.54 -0.60 -1.34
CA GLN A 120 -19.74 0.03 -0.74
C GLN A 120 -20.24 -0.74 0.50
N VAL A 121 -19.33 -1.03 1.41
CA VAL A 121 -19.53 -1.92 2.57
C VAL A 121 -20.79 -1.57 3.40
N HIS A 122 -21.24 -0.33 3.32
CA HIS A 122 -22.47 0.13 3.99
C HIS A 122 -23.77 -0.39 3.34
N LEU A 123 -23.70 -0.87 2.08
CA LEU A 123 -24.81 -1.46 1.34
C LEU A 123 -24.82 -2.99 1.40
N VAL A 124 -23.74 -3.60 1.95
CA VAL A 124 -23.66 -5.06 2.06
C VAL A 124 -24.45 -5.54 3.28
N GLU A 125 -25.53 -6.26 3.07
CA GLU A 125 -26.47 -6.73 4.10
C GLU A 125 -25.84 -7.56 5.23
N HIS A 126 -24.69 -8.16 5.02
CA HIS A 126 -24.02 -9.04 5.99
C HIS A 126 -23.02 -8.35 6.91
N PHE A 127 -22.89 -7.02 6.84
CA PHE A 127 -21.97 -6.27 7.70
C PHE A 127 -22.73 -5.66 8.89
N SER A 128 -22.40 -6.11 10.10
CA SER A 128 -22.92 -5.48 11.33
C SER A 128 -22.42 -4.03 11.48
N GLY A 129 -23.24 -3.15 12.07
CA GLY A 129 -22.91 -1.73 12.26
C GLY A 129 -21.52 -1.48 12.90
N PRO A 130 -21.13 -2.20 13.98
CA PRO A 130 -19.78 -2.08 14.55
C PRO A 130 -18.66 -2.43 13.58
N LYS A 131 -18.86 -3.40 12.69
CA LYS A 131 -17.85 -3.80 11.68
C LYS A 131 -17.66 -2.71 10.62
N VAL A 132 -18.75 -2.09 10.16
CA VAL A 132 -18.73 -0.94 9.25
C VAL A 132 -18.02 0.26 9.88
N ALA A 133 -18.34 0.58 11.15
CA ALA A 133 -17.69 1.68 11.87
C ALA A 133 -16.18 1.46 12.02
N LEU A 134 -15.77 0.24 12.37
CA LEU A 134 -14.35 -0.12 12.49
C LEU A 134 -13.60 -0.03 11.15
N GLN A 135 -14.22 -0.46 10.06
CA GLN A 135 -13.63 -0.37 8.73
C GLN A 135 -13.48 1.09 8.28
N LYS A 136 -14.51 1.93 8.48
CA LYS A 136 -14.43 3.38 8.22
C LYS A 136 -13.35 4.05 9.07
N PHE A 137 -13.23 3.68 10.33
CA PHE A 137 -12.17 4.18 11.21
C PHE A 137 -10.78 3.75 10.70
N GLY A 138 -10.61 2.48 10.34
CA GLY A 138 -9.37 1.97 9.73
C GLY A 138 -9.00 2.71 8.45
N SER A 139 -9.96 2.90 7.53
CA SER A 139 -9.74 3.66 6.29
C SER A 139 -9.33 5.11 6.56
N ARG A 140 -9.93 5.80 7.55
CA ARG A 140 -9.52 7.16 7.94
C ARG A 140 -8.07 7.23 8.42
N ILE A 141 -7.63 6.26 9.23
CA ILE A 141 -6.24 6.22 9.70
C ILE A 141 -5.28 5.98 8.53
N VAL A 142 -5.61 5.05 7.64
CA VAL A 142 -4.82 4.77 6.44
C VAL A 142 -4.74 6.00 5.54
N ASN A 143 -5.86 6.68 5.29
CA ASN A 143 -5.90 7.93 4.53
C ASN A 143 -5.00 9.01 5.15
N LYS A 144 -5.10 9.22 6.46
CA LYS A 144 -4.25 10.18 7.17
C LYS A 144 -2.75 9.80 7.10
N ALA A 145 -2.43 8.51 7.16
CA ALA A 145 -1.05 8.02 7.03
C ALA A 145 -0.52 8.19 5.60
N ALA A 146 -1.37 7.98 4.60
CA ALA A 146 -1.07 8.14 3.18
C ALA A 146 -1.09 9.62 2.72
N GLY A 147 -1.67 10.53 3.51
CA GLY A 147 -1.87 11.92 3.10
C GLY A 147 -2.97 12.08 2.03
N THR A 148 -3.97 11.20 2.04
CA THR A 148 -5.15 11.22 1.16
C THR A 148 -6.42 11.32 2.01
N ASP A 149 -7.49 11.89 1.49
CA ASP A 149 -8.74 12.07 2.26
C ASP A 149 -9.97 11.38 1.64
N HIS A 150 -9.79 10.67 0.53
CA HIS A 150 -10.91 10.27 -0.34
C HIS A 150 -11.01 8.77 -0.65
N LEU A 151 -10.28 7.90 0.07
CA LEU A 151 -10.39 6.45 -0.16
C LEU A 151 -11.38 5.83 0.84
N PRO A 152 -12.59 5.42 0.39
CA PRO A 152 -13.61 4.90 1.28
C PRO A 152 -13.31 3.49 1.76
N ASP A 153 -12.66 2.65 0.94
CA ASP A 153 -12.36 1.24 1.25
C ASP A 153 -10.87 0.90 1.06
N ALA A 154 -10.08 1.19 2.10
CA ALA A 154 -8.65 0.87 2.11
C ALA A 154 -8.36 -0.65 2.24
N ALA A 155 -9.34 -1.48 2.52
CA ALA A 155 -9.16 -2.92 2.71
C ALA A 155 -9.50 -3.76 1.48
N SER A 156 -10.06 -3.15 0.42
CA SER A 156 -10.38 -3.85 -0.81
C SER A 156 -9.13 -4.44 -1.47
N GLY A 157 -9.20 -5.70 -1.89
CA GLY A 157 -8.15 -6.40 -2.66
C GLY A 157 -8.31 -6.26 -4.17
N PHE A 158 -9.47 -5.81 -4.66
CA PHE A 158 -9.74 -5.65 -6.08
C PHE A 158 -9.20 -4.30 -6.58
N ARG A 159 -8.06 -4.34 -7.25
CA ARG A 159 -7.29 -3.14 -7.61
C ARG A 159 -6.59 -3.29 -8.92
N ALA A 160 -6.43 -2.17 -9.62
CA ALA A 160 -5.53 -2.03 -10.77
C ALA A 160 -4.32 -1.18 -10.41
N TYR A 161 -3.18 -1.50 -11.01
CA TYR A 161 -1.89 -0.85 -10.81
C TYR A 161 -1.22 -0.59 -12.15
N SER A 162 -0.72 0.62 -12.37
CA SER A 162 0.14 0.94 -13.50
C SER A 162 1.52 0.28 -13.36
N ARG A 163 2.24 0.08 -14.45
CA ARG A 163 3.62 -0.41 -14.44
C ARG A 163 4.52 0.45 -13.53
N GLU A 164 4.38 1.75 -13.60
CA GLU A 164 5.13 2.68 -12.75
C GLU A 164 4.86 2.44 -11.28
N SER A 165 3.60 2.33 -10.88
CA SER A 165 3.23 2.05 -9.49
C SER A 165 3.80 0.69 -9.00
N LEU A 166 3.85 -0.35 -9.86
CA LEU A 166 4.43 -1.65 -9.53
C LEU A 166 5.95 -1.56 -9.27
N MET A 167 6.66 -0.71 -10.01
CA MET A 167 8.09 -0.51 -9.78
C MET A 167 8.36 0.21 -8.46
N LEU A 168 7.50 1.17 -8.10
CA LEU A 168 7.61 1.98 -6.89
C LEU A 168 7.18 1.27 -5.63
N LEU A 169 6.22 0.33 -5.71
CA LEU A 169 5.66 -0.36 -4.55
C LEU A 169 6.52 -1.54 -4.10
N ASN A 170 6.66 -1.69 -2.78
CA ASN A 170 7.36 -2.80 -2.13
C ASN A 170 6.54 -3.31 -0.96
N THR A 171 5.99 -4.52 -1.06
CA THR A 171 5.21 -5.15 0.02
C THR A 171 6.12 -6.02 0.87
N ILE A 172 6.17 -5.73 2.16
CA ILE A 172 7.01 -6.43 3.14
C ILE A 172 6.16 -7.29 4.08
N THR A 173 4.91 -6.86 4.34
CA THR A 173 4.03 -7.56 5.28
C THR A 173 3.49 -8.86 4.70
N ARG A 174 3.42 -9.90 5.54
CA ARG A 174 2.84 -11.19 5.14
C ARG A 174 1.31 -11.19 5.14
N PHE A 175 0.70 -10.29 5.93
CA PHE A 175 -0.71 -10.36 6.28
C PHE A 175 -1.63 -9.69 5.25
N SER A 176 -1.35 -8.44 4.86
CA SER A 176 -2.18 -7.69 3.91
C SER A 176 -1.37 -6.61 3.24
N TYR A 177 -1.31 -6.65 1.92
CA TYR A 177 -0.68 -5.62 1.09
C TYR A 177 -1.55 -4.36 0.95
N CYS A 178 -2.87 -4.49 1.18
CA CYS A 178 -3.85 -3.44 0.84
C CYS A 178 -3.56 -2.10 1.49
N MET A 179 -3.33 -2.09 2.81
CA MET A 179 -3.08 -0.85 3.55
C MET A 179 -1.66 -0.34 3.31
N GLU A 180 -0.69 -1.25 3.21
CA GLU A 180 0.71 -0.92 2.99
C GLU A 180 0.90 -0.23 1.64
N THR A 181 0.31 -0.77 0.57
CA THR A 181 0.41 -0.18 -0.77
C THR A 181 -0.22 1.21 -0.87
N ILE A 182 -1.35 1.46 -0.19
CA ILE A 182 -1.97 2.80 -0.14
C ILE A 182 -1.06 3.81 0.57
N ILE A 183 -0.50 3.43 1.72
CA ILE A 183 0.37 4.32 2.49
C ILE A 183 1.65 4.62 1.70
N GLN A 184 2.24 3.62 1.04
CA GLN A 184 3.38 3.84 0.14
C GLN A 184 3.03 4.75 -1.03
N ALA A 185 1.93 4.47 -1.71
CA ALA A 185 1.47 5.24 -2.84
C ALA A 185 1.23 6.72 -2.49
N GLY A 186 0.58 6.98 -1.37
CA GLY A 186 0.36 8.35 -0.89
C GLY A 186 1.67 9.08 -0.57
N ASN A 187 2.62 8.42 0.10
CA ASN A 187 3.93 9.00 0.40
C ASN A 187 4.76 9.23 -0.88
N LYS A 188 4.58 8.42 -1.91
CA LYS A 188 5.23 8.57 -3.24
C LYS A 188 4.43 9.47 -4.20
N LYS A 189 3.32 10.07 -3.73
CA LYS A 189 2.45 10.97 -4.50
C LYS A 189 1.86 10.35 -5.77
N LEU A 190 1.64 9.04 -5.75
CA LEU A 190 0.94 8.35 -6.83
C LEU A 190 -0.54 8.75 -6.85
N ALA A 191 -1.09 8.88 -8.05
CA ALA A 191 -2.50 9.19 -8.26
C ALA A 191 -3.37 7.96 -7.95
N ILE A 192 -4.17 8.03 -6.87
CA ILE A 192 -5.06 6.95 -6.46
C ILE A 192 -6.51 7.36 -6.73
N VAL A 193 -7.27 6.52 -7.42
CA VAL A 193 -8.69 6.72 -7.70
C VAL A 193 -9.50 5.56 -7.12
N SER A 194 -10.69 5.83 -6.63
CA SER A 194 -11.63 4.80 -6.18
C SER A 194 -12.84 4.74 -7.12
N ILE A 195 -13.27 3.52 -7.44
CA ILE A 195 -14.52 3.28 -8.19
C ILE A 195 -15.46 2.40 -7.37
N SER A 196 -16.75 2.71 -7.41
CA SER A 196 -17.75 1.91 -6.70
C SER A 196 -18.04 0.60 -7.43
N VAL A 197 -17.94 -0.52 -6.69
CA VAL A 197 -18.19 -1.87 -7.19
C VAL A 197 -19.12 -2.61 -6.25
N VAL A 198 -20.21 -3.14 -6.78
CA VAL A 198 -21.10 -4.03 -6.02
C VAL A 198 -20.50 -5.42 -6.03
N THR A 199 -20.24 -6.00 -4.87
CA THR A 199 -19.66 -7.35 -4.73
C THR A 199 -20.70 -8.43 -4.96
N ASN A 200 -20.25 -9.59 -5.46
CA ASN A 200 -21.06 -10.78 -5.56
C ASN A 200 -21.49 -11.29 -4.17
N ALA A 201 -22.50 -12.14 -4.13
CA ALA A 201 -22.89 -12.82 -2.90
C ALA A 201 -21.71 -13.64 -2.34
N LYS A 202 -21.61 -13.70 -1.01
CA LYS A 202 -20.56 -14.48 -0.35
C LYS A 202 -20.71 -15.96 -0.68
N THR A 203 -19.70 -16.53 -1.36
CA THR A 203 -19.70 -17.94 -1.78
C THR A 203 -19.23 -18.89 -0.67
N ARG A 204 -18.37 -18.42 0.24
CA ARG A 204 -17.82 -19.22 1.35
C ARG A 204 -17.40 -18.36 2.54
N GLU A 205 -17.12 -18.98 3.68
CA GLU A 205 -16.54 -18.29 4.84
C GLU A 205 -15.08 -17.91 4.60
N SER A 206 -14.66 -16.79 5.22
CA SER A 206 -13.27 -16.30 5.09
C SER A 206 -12.29 -17.29 5.76
N ARG A 207 -11.29 -17.76 5.02
CA ARG A 207 -10.19 -18.58 5.56
C ARG A 207 -9.10 -17.75 6.23
N LEU A 208 -9.09 -16.45 6.00
CA LEU A 208 -8.08 -15.55 6.58
C LEU A 208 -8.27 -15.31 8.08
N PHE A 209 -9.49 -15.51 8.61
CA PHE A 209 -9.81 -15.19 9.99
C PHE A 209 -10.75 -16.20 10.62
N SER A 210 -10.32 -16.78 11.75
CA SER A 210 -11.14 -17.65 12.57
C SER A 210 -12.11 -16.88 13.50
N SER A 211 -11.85 -15.57 13.73
CA SER A 211 -12.74 -14.72 14.54
C SER A 211 -12.61 -13.23 14.20
N THR A 212 -13.70 -12.48 14.41
CA THR A 212 -13.75 -11.02 14.24
C THR A 212 -12.73 -10.30 15.14
N ARG A 213 -12.51 -10.78 16.36
CA ARG A 213 -11.51 -10.22 17.29
C ARG A 213 -10.09 -10.34 16.73
N GLN A 214 -9.74 -11.50 16.18
CA GLN A 214 -8.41 -11.72 15.58
C GLN A 214 -8.18 -10.82 14.36
N HIS A 215 -9.23 -10.64 13.55
CA HIS A 215 -9.18 -9.71 12.42
C HIS A 215 -8.90 -8.28 12.87
N VAL A 216 -9.64 -7.80 13.89
CA VAL A 216 -9.49 -6.44 14.45
C VAL A 216 -8.08 -6.22 14.99
N LEU A 217 -7.58 -7.15 15.82
CA LEU A 217 -6.24 -7.04 16.42
C LEU A 217 -5.13 -7.06 15.38
N LYS A 218 -5.20 -7.95 14.37
CA LYS A 218 -4.21 -8.01 13.29
C LYS A 218 -4.26 -6.76 12.43
N SER A 219 -5.44 -6.25 12.09
CA SER A 219 -5.61 -5.02 11.31
C SER A 219 -5.13 -3.79 12.10
N ALA A 220 -5.48 -3.67 13.37
CA ALA A 220 -4.99 -2.60 14.25
C ALA A 220 -3.45 -2.64 14.36
N GLY A 221 -2.87 -3.82 14.57
CA GLY A 221 -1.42 -4.00 14.60
C GLY A 221 -0.74 -3.62 13.29
N ALA A 222 -1.33 -3.95 12.14
CA ALA A 222 -0.81 -3.56 10.84
C ALA A 222 -0.86 -2.03 10.63
N ILE A 223 -1.99 -1.39 11.02
CA ILE A 223 -2.16 0.06 10.94
C ILE A 223 -1.16 0.78 11.85
N ILE A 224 -1.04 0.37 13.13
CA ILE A 224 -0.10 0.97 14.08
C ILE A 224 1.33 0.81 13.56
N ARG A 225 1.71 -0.37 13.09
CA ARG A 225 3.04 -0.61 12.51
C ARG A 225 3.29 0.31 11.31
N ALA A 226 2.35 0.40 10.38
CA ALA A 226 2.46 1.28 9.22
C ALA A 226 2.61 2.75 9.67
N TYR A 227 1.81 3.19 10.64
CA TYR A 227 1.86 4.57 11.12
C TYR A 227 3.20 4.88 11.81
N ILE A 228 3.71 4.00 12.69
CA ILE A 228 5.04 4.12 13.31
C ILE A 228 6.13 4.16 12.25
N MET A 229 6.00 3.35 11.20
CA MET A 229 7.00 3.24 10.14
C MET A 229 7.09 4.50 9.27
N TYR A 230 5.95 5.19 9.03
CA TYR A 230 5.92 6.37 8.15
C TYR A 230 5.89 7.70 8.89
N LYS A 231 5.39 7.75 10.14
CA LYS A 231 5.28 8.97 10.93
C LYS A 231 5.71 8.74 12.40
N PRO A 232 6.91 8.21 12.68
CA PRO A 232 7.35 7.88 14.04
C PRO A 232 7.40 9.12 14.93
N TYR A 233 7.89 10.23 14.41
CA TYR A 233 8.00 11.49 15.15
C TYR A 233 6.66 11.94 15.74
N VAL A 234 5.55 11.83 15.00
CA VAL A 234 4.22 12.26 15.46
C VAL A 234 3.77 11.47 16.70
N ILE A 235 3.98 10.13 16.70
CA ILE A 235 3.57 9.29 17.83
C ILE A 235 4.44 9.58 19.05
N PHE A 236 5.76 9.55 18.88
CA PHE A 236 6.67 9.67 20.00
C PHE A 236 6.73 11.09 20.57
N SER A 237 6.53 12.14 19.76
CA SER A 237 6.40 13.51 20.27
C SER A 237 5.10 13.72 21.04
N ALA A 238 3.98 13.16 20.57
CA ALA A 238 2.71 13.21 21.31
C ALA A 238 2.83 12.48 22.66
N MET A 239 3.45 11.29 22.67
CA MET A 239 3.70 10.52 23.89
C MET A 239 4.63 11.28 24.84
N ALA A 240 5.69 11.88 24.32
CA ALA A 240 6.60 12.71 25.11
C ALA A 240 5.88 13.91 25.73
N ALA A 241 5.03 14.60 24.96
CA ALA A 241 4.25 15.73 25.46
C ALA A 241 3.30 15.32 26.60
N VAL A 242 2.56 14.20 26.43
CA VAL A 242 1.67 13.68 27.47
C VAL A 242 2.43 13.29 28.74
N LEU A 243 3.51 12.51 28.59
CA LEU A 243 4.34 12.10 29.74
C LEU A 243 5.03 13.29 30.40
N GLY A 244 5.48 14.28 29.61
CA GLY A 244 6.09 15.51 30.12
C GLY A 244 5.09 16.33 30.95
N VAL A 245 3.88 16.54 30.45
CA VAL A 245 2.83 17.27 31.19
C VAL A 245 2.49 16.51 32.49
N LEU A 246 2.24 15.20 32.41
CA LEU A 246 1.94 14.38 33.59
C LEU A 246 3.10 14.37 34.59
N GLY A 247 4.34 14.34 34.09
CA GLY A 247 5.55 14.36 34.92
C GLY A 247 5.79 15.70 35.62
N LEU A 248 5.38 16.83 35.02
CA LEU A 248 5.50 18.15 35.62
C LEU A 248 4.46 18.43 36.70
N LEU A 249 3.27 17.79 36.65
CA LEU A 249 2.19 18.05 37.64
C LEU A 249 2.62 17.84 39.09
N PRO A 250 3.35 16.78 39.49
CA PRO A 250 3.81 16.61 40.87
C PRO A 250 4.75 17.74 41.33
N PHE A 251 5.61 18.23 40.43
CA PHE A 251 6.53 19.33 40.76
C PHE A 251 5.80 20.68 40.95
N VAL A 252 4.86 21.00 40.06
CA VAL A 252 4.01 22.17 40.19
C VAL A 252 3.21 22.11 41.49
N ARG A 253 2.58 20.96 41.79
CA ARG A 253 1.86 20.74 43.02
C ARG A 253 2.75 20.94 44.25
N SER A 254 3.97 20.37 44.26
CA SER A 254 4.90 20.51 45.37
C SER A 254 5.30 21.98 45.59
N ALA A 255 5.59 22.71 44.50
CA ALA A 255 5.92 24.14 44.56
C ALA A 255 4.77 24.98 45.16
N VAL A 256 3.53 24.73 44.72
CA VAL A 256 2.35 25.42 45.24
C VAL A 256 2.16 25.17 46.75
N LEU A 257 2.30 23.89 47.18
CA LEU A 257 2.15 23.51 48.59
C LEU A 257 3.24 24.14 49.47
N GLN A 258 4.47 24.26 49.00
CA GLN A 258 5.54 24.97 49.73
C GLN A 258 5.22 26.46 49.91
N VAL A 259 4.73 27.12 48.82
CA VAL A 259 4.35 28.56 48.90
C VAL A 259 3.16 28.78 49.84
N THR A 260 2.22 27.83 49.95
CA THR A 260 1.04 27.91 50.80
C THR A 260 1.30 27.45 52.25
N GLY A 261 2.55 27.11 52.61
CA GLY A 261 2.92 26.74 53.99
C GLY A 261 2.45 25.36 54.42
N ASN A 262 2.16 24.43 53.49
CA ASN A 262 1.74 23.08 53.78
C ASN A 262 2.88 22.09 53.53
N ASP A 263 3.76 21.95 54.52
CA ASP A 263 5.03 21.16 54.47
C ASP A 263 4.78 19.63 54.59
N GLY A 264 3.94 19.05 53.75
CA GLY A 264 3.75 17.59 53.70
C GLY A 264 4.94 16.88 52.98
N ASN A 265 5.19 15.63 53.37
CA ASN A 265 6.22 14.83 52.71
C ASN A 265 5.72 14.33 51.31
N HIS A 266 6.15 15.00 50.25
CA HIS A 266 5.70 14.73 48.90
C HIS A 266 6.74 13.94 48.04
N LEU A 267 7.76 13.34 48.69
CA LEU A 267 8.86 12.65 48.02
C LEU A 267 8.39 11.59 47.03
N GLN A 268 7.37 10.79 47.38
CA GLN A 268 6.84 9.74 46.51
C GLN A 268 6.26 10.29 45.21
N SER A 269 5.50 11.39 45.28
CA SER A 269 4.93 12.02 44.09
C SER A 269 5.99 12.65 43.19
N LEU A 270 7.03 13.24 43.78
CA LEU A 270 8.18 13.79 43.03
C LEU A 270 8.98 12.71 42.34
N LEU A 271 9.18 11.54 42.96
CA LEU A 271 9.81 10.38 42.34
C LEU A 271 9.02 9.88 41.12
N VAL A 272 7.68 9.77 41.24
CA VAL A 272 6.81 9.40 40.09
C VAL A 272 6.94 10.44 38.99
N GLY A 273 6.91 11.74 39.33
CA GLY A 273 7.10 12.82 38.37
C GLY A 273 8.43 12.73 37.62
N THR A 274 9.52 12.46 38.36
CA THR A 274 10.86 12.29 37.77
C THR A 274 10.90 11.12 36.80
N VAL A 275 10.33 9.97 37.15
CA VAL A 275 10.26 8.79 36.25
C VAL A 275 9.48 9.16 34.97
N LEU A 276 8.33 9.85 35.08
CA LEU A 276 7.55 10.26 33.92
C LEU A 276 8.33 11.26 33.00
N LEU A 277 9.11 12.19 33.60
CA LEU A 277 9.95 13.11 32.83
C LEU A 277 11.07 12.38 32.10
N VAL A 278 11.72 11.40 32.76
CA VAL A 278 12.72 10.56 32.11
C VAL A 278 12.10 9.76 30.95
N MET A 279 10.91 9.17 31.16
CA MET A 279 10.20 8.49 30.08
C MET A 279 9.79 9.44 28.93
N SER A 280 9.41 10.68 29.23
CA SER A 280 9.17 11.72 28.24
C SER A 280 10.40 11.98 27.39
N PHE A 281 11.56 12.21 28.03
CA PHE A 281 12.83 12.44 27.35
C PHE A 281 13.24 11.24 26.48
N MET A 282 13.12 10.03 27.02
CA MET A 282 13.39 8.80 26.25
C MET A 282 12.48 8.66 25.04
N SER A 283 11.21 9.10 25.14
CA SER A 283 10.28 9.11 24.00
C SER A 283 10.74 10.05 22.90
N VAL A 284 11.29 11.21 23.23
CA VAL A 284 11.89 12.13 22.23
C VAL A 284 13.05 11.46 21.50
N ILE A 285 13.96 10.82 22.25
CA ILE A 285 15.11 10.10 21.65
C ILE A 285 14.63 9.00 20.69
N VAL A 286 13.67 8.19 21.13
CA VAL A 286 13.08 7.12 20.28
C VAL A 286 12.42 7.71 19.03
N GLY A 287 11.77 8.87 19.17
CA GLY A 287 11.19 9.59 18.03
C GLY A 287 12.23 10.01 16.99
N ILE A 288 13.37 10.55 17.44
CA ILE A 288 14.48 10.93 16.56
C ILE A 288 15.08 9.70 15.86
N ILE A 289 15.34 8.62 16.60
CA ILE A 289 15.85 7.36 16.04
C ILE A 289 14.87 6.82 15.01
N GLY A 290 13.57 6.83 15.31
CA GLY A 290 12.53 6.41 14.39
C GLY A 290 12.51 7.21 13.08
N ASP A 291 12.74 8.51 13.15
CA ASP A 291 12.80 9.38 11.96
C ASP A 291 14.06 9.10 11.12
N LEU A 292 15.19 8.85 11.74
CA LEU A 292 16.42 8.42 11.05
C LEU A 292 16.23 7.06 10.35
N LEU A 293 15.57 6.10 11.02
CA LEU A 293 15.24 4.81 10.42
C LEU A 293 14.27 4.93 9.23
N ARG A 294 13.31 5.86 9.31
CA ARG A 294 12.42 6.19 8.20
C ARG A 294 13.19 6.72 6.99
N THR A 295 14.15 7.62 7.23
CA THR A 295 14.99 8.19 6.17
C THR A 295 15.87 7.11 5.52
N ASN A 296 16.52 6.25 6.31
CA ASN A 296 17.29 5.12 5.79
C ASN A 296 16.43 4.17 4.95
N ARG A 297 15.20 3.91 5.38
CA ARG A 297 14.26 3.10 4.61
C ARG A 297 13.95 3.75 3.25
N ALA A 298 13.71 5.05 3.19
CA ALA A 298 13.45 5.77 1.95
C ALA A 298 14.62 5.59 0.96
N LEU A 299 15.86 5.73 1.43
CA LEU A 299 17.06 5.50 0.60
C LEU A 299 17.16 4.07 0.06
N ILE A 300 16.80 3.06 0.89
CA ILE A 300 16.77 1.65 0.46
C ILE A 300 15.66 1.44 -0.58
N GLU A 301 14.48 2.03 -0.39
CA GLU A 301 13.37 1.94 -1.34
C GLU A 301 13.74 2.57 -2.69
N ASP A 302 14.43 3.71 -2.70
CA ASP A 302 14.92 4.35 -3.93
C ASP A 302 15.97 3.47 -4.64
N GLY A 303 16.89 2.85 -3.90
CA GLY A 303 17.85 1.88 -4.45
C GLY A 303 17.18 0.64 -5.06
N LEU A 304 16.12 0.14 -4.41
CA LEU A 304 15.32 -0.97 -4.94
C LEU A 304 14.54 -0.57 -6.20
N GLU A 305 14.02 0.66 -6.25
CA GLU A 305 13.36 1.19 -7.44
C GLU A 305 14.30 1.24 -8.63
N HIS A 306 15.50 1.78 -8.45
CA HIS A 306 16.53 1.79 -9.50
C HIS A 306 16.88 0.38 -9.96
N THR A 307 17.03 -0.56 -9.03
CA THR A 307 17.30 -1.97 -9.37
C THR A 307 16.16 -2.61 -10.16
N LYS A 308 14.90 -2.33 -9.78
CA LYS A 308 13.73 -2.80 -10.54
C LYS A 308 13.66 -2.18 -11.92
N LYS A 309 13.89 -0.87 -12.06
CA LYS A 309 13.90 -0.17 -13.35
C LYS A 309 14.98 -0.74 -14.26
N MET A 310 16.19 -1.02 -13.76
CA MET A 310 17.24 -1.68 -14.55
C MET A 310 16.84 -3.10 -14.97
N ARG A 311 16.30 -3.90 -14.02
CA ARG A 311 15.94 -5.30 -14.31
C ARG A 311 14.76 -5.42 -15.27
N PHE A 312 13.71 -4.64 -15.08
CA PHE A 312 12.46 -4.75 -15.84
C PHE A 312 12.36 -3.74 -16.99
N GLY A 313 13.15 -2.66 -16.98
CA GLY A 313 13.27 -1.74 -18.10
C GLY A 313 13.89 -2.41 -19.35
N MET A 314 14.82 -3.35 -19.13
CA MET A 314 15.40 -4.15 -20.24
C MET A 314 14.39 -5.15 -20.85
N LEU A 315 13.28 -5.43 -20.14
CA LEU A 315 12.21 -6.33 -20.58
C LEU A 315 10.99 -5.58 -21.11
N ASP A 316 11.07 -4.24 -21.20
CA ASP A 316 9.98 -3.41 -21.71
C ASP A 316 9.99 -3.42 -23.26
N PRO A 317 9.03 -4.06 -23.91
CA PRO A 317 8.93 -4.08 -25.37
C PRO A 317 8.63 -2.70 -25.98
N HIS A 318 8.29 -1.69 -25.16
CA HIS A 318 7.99 -0.32 -25.59
C HIS A 318 9.11 0.68 -25.23
N ALA A 319 10.17 0.26 -24.53
CA ALA A 319 11.29 1.14 -24.16
C ALA A 319 11.96 1.76 -25.39
N ASP A 320 12.15 0.97 -26.45
CA ASP A 320 12.72 1.44 -27.71
C ASP A 320 11.83 2.47 -28.42
N ARG A 321 10.49 2.33 -28.34
CA ARG A 321 9.54 3.30 -28.89
C ARG A 321 9.54 4.64 -28.15
N ALA A 322 9.70 4.62 -26.83
CA ALA A 322 9.76 5.85 -26.04
C ALA A 322 11.04 6.66 -26.36
N VAL A 323 12.16 6.00 -26.55
CA VAL A 323 13.41 6.62 -26.99
C VAL A 323 13.25 7.20 -28.40
N GLU A 324 12.68 6.45 -29.33
CA GLU A 324 12.46 6.88 -30.72
C GLU A 324 11.50 8.07 -30.83
N LEU A 325 10.46 8.14 -29.96
CA LEU A 325 9.54 9.28 -29.90
C LEU A 325 10.18 10.50 -29.23
N SER A 326 11.05 10.31 -28.23
CA SER A 326 11.79 11.41 -27.61
C SER A 326 12.84 12.00 -28.55
N GLU A 327 13.53 11.19 -29.36
CA GLU A 327 14.44 11.65 -30.37
C GLU A 327 13.76 12.39 -31.53
N ARG A 328 12.54 12.00 -31.91
CA ARG A 328 11.72 12.72 -32.90
C ARG A 328 11.11 14.00 -32.40
N ALA A 329 10.97 14.16 -31.06
CA ALA A 329 10.41 15.35 -30.45
C ALA A 329 11.42 16.47 -30.17
N ILE A 330 12.72 16.22 -30.38
CA ILE A 330 13.75 17.29 -30.34
C ILE A 330 13.69 18.02 -31.68
N PRO A 331 13.22 19.28 -31.72
CA PRO A 331 13.31 20.04 -32.95
C PRO A 331 14.80 20.21 -33.30
N HIS A 332 15.21 19.78 -34.48
CA HIS A 332 16.46 20.19 -35.09
C HIS A 332 16.35 21.69 -35.47
N ASP A 333 16.28 22.55 -34.48
CA ASP A 333 16.60 23.96 -34.71
C ASP A 333 18.10 24.02 -34.94
N GLY A 334 18.46 24.42 -36.17
CA GLY A 334 19.80 24.59 -36.63
C GLY A 334 20.61 25.53 -35.73
N PRO A 335 21.93 25.64 -35.90
CA PRO A 335 22.82 26.34 -34.98
C PRO A 335 22.38 27.77 -34.79
N SER A 336 21.76 28.08 -33.67
CA SER A 336 21.53 29.43 -33.18
C SER A 336 22.92 30.06 -32.95
N ALA A 337 23.22 31.10 -33.70
CA ALA A 337 24.42 31.91 -33.54
C ALA A 337 24.60 32.27 -32.05
N TYR A 338 25.65 31.74 -31.45
CA TYR A 338 26.13 32.21 -30.16
C TYR A 338 26.48 33.68 -30.31
N ASP A 339 25.77 34.54 -29.60
CA ASP A 339 26.08 35.98 -29.53
C ASP A 339 27.31 36.13 -28.63
N ASP A 340 28.46 36.34 -29.26
CA ASP A 340 29.78 36.54 -28.63
C ASP A 340 29.90 37.83 -27.77
N ARG A 341 28.80 38.53 -27.48
CA ARG A 341 28.81 39.75 -26.72
C ARG A 341 28.66 39.65 -25.20
N ALA A 342 28.59 38.43 -24.66
CA ALA A 342 28.40 38.22 -23.22
C ALA A 342 29.73 38.03 -22.43
N LEU A 343 30.90 38.08 -23.03
CA LEU A 343 32.17 37.82 -22.34
C LEU A 343 32.97 39.08 -21.95
N GLU A 344 32.47 40.32 -22.18
CA GLU A 344 33.21 41.55 -21.84
C GLU A 344 32.81 42.21 -20.52
N VAL A 345 31.98 41.64 -19.65
CA VAL A 345 31.51 42.28 -18.43
C VAL A 345 32.19 41.75 -17.14
N TRP A 346 33.19 40.89 -17.20
CA TRP A 346 33.93 40.37 -16.03
C TRP A 346 35.46 40.60 -16.06
N ALA A 347 35.90 41.64 -16.70
CA ALA A 347 37.29 42.11 -16.59
C ALA A 347 37.34 43.65 -16.44
N GLY A 348 36.96 44.09 -15.23
CA GLY A 348 37.06 45.49 -14.81
C GLY A 348 36.96 45.57 -13.31
#